data_fbe9466e52d40ad7febceccb9449e194
#
_entry.id   fbe9466e52d40ad7febceccb9449e194
#
_cell.length_a   1.000
_cell.length_b   1.000
_cell.length_c   1.000
_cell.angle_alpha   90.00
_cell.angle_beta   90.00
_cell.angle_gamma   90.00
#
_symmetry.space_group_name_H-M   'P 1'
#
loop_
_entity.id
_entity.type
_entity.pdbx_description
1 polymer ?
#
loop_
_entity_poly.entity_id
_entity_poly.type
_entity_poly.pdbx_seq_one_letter_code
_entity_poly.pdbx_strand_id
1 'polypeptide(L)'
;MSQKVENLDILAAILPALAGPDRAEQLARLLTDEDIDTLRHIAREGMGENSLRALTSDFSYLEGWCLVATGSPLPWPAPVPLILKFIAHHLWDPDKKMSDPDHGMPDHVARALVAQKLLRTQKKSENLRPPHAPATVQRRLASWSTLHRWRGLTGPFSAAEVRSAMRLAVRVADRPRTRKSRKAITADCLEVLLRTCEGDDMCGPNLTDIRDRAVLLVGFASGGRRRSELSGLRVGQITWEEFLPLDPSDPDSELLPAASLRLGRTKTEESSDDNTVLLIGRTVDALKKWLDASQITDGAVFRAIDQWGNLKTRALTPQSVNAIVKKRCALAGLDPQDFSAHGLRSGFLTEAANRDIPIQDAMLQSRHRSLAQASSYYSDAGRSRRRSARMLG
;
A
#
# COMPACT_ATOMS: atom_id res chain seq x y z
N MET A 1 16.87 17.20 10.81
CA MET A 1 16.10 17.83 11.90
C MET A 1 14.62 18.08 11.52
N SER A 2 14.27 18.33 10.27
CA SER A 2 12.87 18.63 9.84
C SER A 2 11.86 17.49 10.06
N GLN A 3 12.24 16.24 9.85
CA GLN A 3 11.35 15.08 9.95
C GLN A 3 11.00 14.67 11.39
N LYS A 4 11.83 15.05 12.37
CA LYS A 4 11.56 14.83 13.81
C LYS A 4 10.52 15.82 14.35
N VAL A 5 10.49 17.03 13.83
CA VAL A 5 9.54 18.08 14.24
C VAL A 5 8.13 17.76 13.72
N GLU A 6 7.98 17.31 12.45
CA GLU A 6 6.69 16.88 11.88
C GLU A 6 6.04 15.71 12.65
N ASN A 7 6.85 14.77 13.17
CA ASN A 7 6.34 13.63 13.92
C ASN A 7 5.90 13.98 15.36
N LEU A 8 6.45 15.01 15.96
CA LEU A 8 6.02 15.54 17.26
C LEU A 8 4.68 16.28 17.14
N ASP A 9 4.48 17.04 16.07
CA ASP A 9 3.21 17.73 15.78
C ASP A 9 2.06 16.76 15.51
N ILE A 10 2.34 15.63 14.86
CA ILE A 10 1.34 14.59 14.58
C ILE A 10 0.83 13.94 15.87
N LEU A 11 1.70 13.63 16.83
CA LEU A 11 1.30 13.04 18.11
C LEU A 11 0.65 14.07 19.05
N ALA A 12 1.11 15.30 19.05
CA ALA A 12 0.47 16.39 19.77
C ALA A 12 -0.95 16.67 19.27
N ALA A 13 -1.21 16.50 17.97
CA ALA A 13 -2.56 16.61 17.40
C ALA A 13 -3.47 15.41 17.72
N ILE A 14 -2.90 14.22 17.93
CA ILE A 14 -3.67 12.99 18.23
C ILE A 14 -3.94 12.83 19.74
N LEU A 15 -3.03 13.25 20.61
CA LEU A 15 -3.17 13.12 22.06
C LEU A 15 -4.44 13.76 22.63
N PRO A 16 -4.84 14.98 22.24
CA PRO A 16 -6.14 15.55 22.67
C PRO A 16 -7.34 14.79 22.11
N ALA A 17 -7.17 14.11 20.97
CA ALA A 17 -8.21 13.26 20.37
C ALA A 17 -8.32 11.89 21.07
N LEU A 18 -7.23 11.41 21.67
CA LEU A 18 -7.16 10.14 22.38
C LEU A 18 -7.74 10.20 23.79
N ALA A 19 -7.65 11.34 24.45
CA ALA A 19 -8.21 11.55 25.78
C ALA A 19 -9.25 12.67 25.70
N GLY A 20 -10.51 12.39 26.07
CA GLY A 20 -11.45 13.46 26.38
C GLY A 20 -10.88 14.34 27.51
N PRO A 21 -11.22 15.65 27.60
CA PRO A 21 -10.60 16.58 28.55
C PRO A 21 -10.60 16.06 29.99
N ASP A 22 -11.69 15.47 30.46
CA ASP A 22 -11.80 14.95 31.84
C ASP A 22 -10.92 13.69 32.07
N ARG A 23 -10.68 12.90 31.03
CA ARG A 23 -9.89 11.69 31.14
C ARG A 23 -8.39 11.96 30.93
N ALA A 24 -8.05 13.00 30.18
CA ALA A 24 -6.67 13.47 30.06
C ALA A 24 -6.14 13.99 31.40
N GLU A 25 -6.95 14.73 32.18
CA GLU A 25 -6.57 15.19 33.51
C GLU A 25 -6.45 14.04 34.52
N GLN A 26 -7.33 13.04 34.46
CA GLN A 26 -7.24 11.85 35.32
C GLN A 26 -6.01 11.01 35.00
N LEU A 27 -5.68 10.82 33.72
CA LEU A 27 -4.49 10.07 33.28
C LEU A 27 -3.20 10.84 33.58
N ALA A 28 -3.20 12.17 33.44
CA ALA A 28 -2.05 13.01 33.80
C ALA A 28 -1.69 12.97 35.29
N ARG A 29 -2.63 12.58 36.16
CA ARG A 29 -2.39 12.40 37.60
C ARG A 29 -1.80 11.02 37.97
N LEU A 30 -1.94 10.04 37.09
CA LEU A 30 -1.56 8.64 37.33
C LEU A 30 -0.33 8.20 36.54
N LEU A 31 -0.05 8.85 35.41
CA LEU A 31 1.04 8.50 34.52
C LEU A 31 2.24 9.46 34.73
N THR A 32 3.42 8.90 34.89
CA THR A 32 4.67 9.64 34.84
C THR A 32 5.00 10.02 33.39
N ASP A 33 5.91 10.97 33.19
CA ASP A 33 6.40 11.32 31.84
C ASP A 33 7.03 10.10 31.14
N GLU A 34 7.66 9.21 31.88
CA GLU A 34 8.23 7.95 31.38
C GLU A 34 7.15 6.97 30.92
N ASP A 35 6.03 6.87 31.66
CA ASP A 35 4.88 6.07 31.24
C ASP A 35 4.26 6.60 29.95
N ILE A 36 4.16 7.92 29.84
CA ILE A 36 3.66 8.59 28.64
C ILE A 36 4.57 8.33 27.44
N ASP A 37 5.88 8.41 27.61
CA ASP A 37 6.84 8.13 26.55
C ASP A 37 6.87 6.65 26.17
N THR A 38 6.72 5.76 27.13
CA THR A 38 6.56 4.32 26.89
C THR A 38 5.29 4.04 26.08
N LEU A 39 4.14 4.62 26.46
CA LEU A 39 2.88 4.45 25.73
C LEU A 39 2.94 5.07 24.31
N ARG A 40 3.64 6.19 24.15
CA ARG A 40 3.92 6.77 22.83
C ARG A 40 4.77 5.85 21.96
N HIS A 41 5.79 5.24 22.55
CA HIS A 41 6.64 4.26 21.87
C HIS A 41 5.81 3.03 21.43
N ILE A 42 5.05 2.44 22.36
CA ILE A 42 4.17 1.30 22.08
C ILE A 42 3.14 1.63 20.98
N ALA A 43 2.54 2.82 21.01
CA ALA A 43 1.59 3.23 19.98
C ALA A 43 2.26 3.40 18.60
N ARG A 44 3.49 3.91 18.55
CA ARG A 44 4.28 4.05 17.30
C ARG A 44 4.65 2.70 16.71
N GLU A 45 5.19 1.81 17.54
CA GLU A 45 5.64 0.48 17.10
C GLU A 45 4.44 -0.43 16.80
N GLY A 46 3.38 -0.36 17.60
CA GLY A 46 2.19 -1.21 17.44
C GLY A 46 1.30 -0.86 16.25
N MET A 47 1.22 0.42 15.86
CA MET A 47 0.34 0.84 14.76
C MET A 47 1.03 0.99 13.41
N GLY A 48 2.32 1.15 13.36
CA GLY A 48 3.09 1.47 12.16
C GLY A 48 2.78 2.88 11.60
N GLU A 49 3.80 3.55 11.12
CA GLU A 49 3.78 4.96 10.70
C GLU A 49 2.69 5.31 9.67
N ASN A 50 2.46 4.43 8.69
CA ASN A 50 1.43 4.66 7.67
C ASN A 50 0.01 4.64 8.23
N SER A 51 -0.24 3.89 9.31
CA SER A 51 -1.56 3.85 9.96
C SER A 51 -1.80 5.11 10.77
N LEU A 52 -0.76 5.59 11.48
CA LEU A 52 -0.83 6.85 12.21
C LEU A 52 -1.04 8.02 11.25
N ARG A 53 -0.28 8.11 10.15
CA ARG A 53 -0.51 9.14 9.11
C ARG A 53 -1.91 9.09 8.53
N ALA A 54 -2.44 7.89 8.26
CA ALA A 54 -3.79 7.73 7.74
C ALA A 54 -4.82 8.20 8.76
N LEU A 55 -4.65 7.85 10.02
CA LEU A 55 -5.54 8.25 11.11
C LEU A 55 -5.55 9.78 11.30
N THR A 56 -4.37 10.40 11.33
CA THR A 56 -4.23 11.87 11.44
C THR A 56 -4.88 12.58 10.25
N SER A 57 -4.59 12.13 9.03
CA SER A 57 -5.20 12.69 7.83
C SER A 57 -6.73 12.52 7.81
N ASP A 58 -7.24 11.38 8.31
CA ASP A 58 -8.68 11.16 8.39
C ASP A 58 -9.32 12.03 9.45
N PHE A 59 -8.67 12.19 10.61
CA PHE A 59 -9.15 13.03 11.69
C PHE A 59 -9.24 14.50 11.26
N SER A 60 -8.15 15.06 10.73
CA SER A 60 -8.14 16.44 10.21
C SER A 60 -9.22 16.67 9.15
N TYR A 61 -9.48 15.68 8.30
CA TYR A 61 -10.56 15.77 7.33
C TYR A 61 -11.93 15.77 7.99
N LEU A 62 -12.18 14.90 8.97
CA LEU A 62 -13.46 14.78 9.67
C LEU A 62 -13.79 16.07 10.44
N GLU A 63 -12.80 16.66 11.13
CA GLU A 63 -12.95 17.94 11.83
C GLU A 63 -13.27 19.08 10.86
N GLY A 64 -12.46 19.24 9.81
CA GLY A 64 -12.68 20.29 8.80
C GLY A 64 -14.03 20.13 8.10
N TRP A 65 -14.41 18.89 7.73
CA TRP A 65 -15.72 18.62 7.13
C TRP A 65 -16.87 18.94 8.10
N CYS A 66 -16.77 18.49 9.34
CA CYS A 66 -17.83 18.72 10.34
C CYS A 66 -18.05 20.21 10.56
N LEU A 67 -16.98 20.96 10.78
CA LEU A 67 -17.04 22.40 10.98
C LEU A 67 -17.70 23.12 9.81
N VAL A 68 -17.31 22.80 8.58
CA VAL A 68 -17.87 23.46 7.38
C VAL A 68 -19.31 23.01 7.09
N ALA A 69 -19.62 21.73 7.32
CA ALA A 69 -20.93 21.15 6.99
C ALA A 69 -22.03 21.42 8.05
N THR A 70 -21.63 21.75 9.29
CA THR A 70 -22.57 21.91 10.41
C THR A 70 -22.41 23.23 11.17
N GLY A 71 -21.33 23.97 10.94
CA GLY A 71 -20.97 25.16 11.72
C GLY A 71 -20.44 24.85 13.13
N SER A 72 -20.25 23.57 13.47
CA SER A 72 -19.86 23.14 14.82
C SER A 72 -18.68 22.19 14.79
N PRO A 73 -17.85 22.15 15.83
CA PRO A 73 -16.75 21.19 15.94
C PRO A 73 -17.28 19.75 15.98
N LEU A 74 -16.38 18.80 15.70
CA LEU A 74 -16.71 17.37 15.69
C LEU A 74 -17.14 16.88 17.07
N PRO A 75 -18.39 16.44 17.26
CA PRO A 75 -18.90 16.05 18.57
C PRO A 75 -18.39 14.67 19.01
N TRP A 76 -18.26 14.51 20.31
CA TRP A 76 -17.85 13.27 20.96
C TRP A 76 -18.80 12.94 22.12
N PRO A 77 -19.59 11.84 22.06
CA PRO A 77 -19.69 10.88 20.94
C PRO A 77 -20.37 11.48 19.70
N ALA A 78 -20.04 10.94 18.52
CA ALA A 78 -20.70 11.33 17.28
C ALA A 78 -22.14 10.77 17.25
N PRO A 79 -23.16 11.59 16.96
CA PRO A 79 -24.53 11.10 16.79
C PRO A 79 -24.74 10.40 15.45
N VAL A 80 -25.66 9.41 15.38
CA VAL A 80 -26.04 8.70 14.14
C VAL A 80 -26.34 9.65 12.97
N PRO A 81 -27.14 10.73 13.13
CA PRO A 81 -27.44 11.63 12.01
C PRO A 81 -26.21 12.28 11.40
N LEU A 82 -25.16 12.58 12.18
CA LEU A 82 -23.93 13.16 11.67
C LEU A 82 -23.16 12.15 10.79
N ILE A 83 -23.13 10.89 11.19
CA ILE A 83 -22.50 9.82 10.40
C ILE A 83 -23.26 9.59 9.09
N LEU A 84 -24.59 9.58 9.14
CA LEU A 84 -25.43 9.47 7.94
C LEU A 84 -25.22 10.67 7.00
N LYS A 85 -25.13 11.88 7.54
CA LYS A 85 -24.80 13.10 6.78
C LYS A 85 -23.40 12.98 6.13
N PHE A 86 -22.42 12.44 6.85
CA PHE A 86 -21.09 12.20 6.28
C PHE A 86 -21.17 11.24 5.10
N ILE A 87 -21.89 10.13 5.21
CA ILE A 87 -22.08 9.16 4.12
C ILE A 87 -22.75 9.82 2.91
N ALA A 88 -23.84 10.55 3.13
CA ALA A 88 -24.59 11.24 2.07
C ALA A 88 -23.76 12.30 1.34
N HIS A 89 -22.93 13.06 2.05
CA HIS A 89 -22.04 14.06 1.44
C HIS A 89 -20.92 13.44 0.60
N HIS A 90 -20.53 12.17 0.83
CA HIS A 90 -19.35 11.57 0.21
C HIS A 90 -19.66 10.44 -0.76
N LEU A 91 -20.88 9.89 -0.71
CA LEU A 91 -21.32 8.80 -1.59
C LEU A 91 -22.73 9.15 -2.11
N TRP A 92 -22.79 9.66 -3.31
CA TRP A 92 -24.02 10.13 -3.95
C TRP A 92 -24.05 9.70 -5.41
N ASP A 93 -25.25 9.76 -6.00
CA ASP A 93 -25.51 9.44 -7.40
C ASP A 93 -25.03 10.57 -8.31
N PRO A 94 -24.07 10.33 -9.22
CA PRO A 94 -23.58 11.35 -10.14
C PRO A 94 -24.67 11.91 -11.07
N ASP A 95 -25.57 11.04 -11.55
CA ASP A 95 -26.63 11.45 -12.50
C ASP A 95 -27.67 12.32 -11.79
N LYS A 96 -28.03 11.95 -10.56
CA LYS A 96 -28.92 12.76 -9.74
C LYS A 96 -28.30 14.12 -9.36
N LYS A 97 -27.00 14.16 -9.07
CA LYS A 97 -26.28 15.41 -8.76
C LYS A 97 -26.29 16.38 -9.95
N MET A 98 -26.30 15.89 -11.19
CA MET A 98 -26.41 16.75 -12.39
C MET A 98 -27.78 17.42 -12.50
N SER A 99 -28.84 16.75 -12.09
CA SER A 99 -30.21 17.29 -12.14
C SER A 99 -30.61 18.03 -10.85
N ASP A 100 -29.97 17.73 -9.73
CA ASP A 100 -30.24 18.29 -8.41
C ASP A 100 -28.92 18.72 -7.74
N PRO A 101 -28.54 20.01 -7.84
CA PRO A 101 -27.29 20.51 -7.27
C PRO A 101 -27.16 20.32 -5.75
N ASP A 102 -28.27 20.16 -5.03
CA ASP A 102 -28.27 19.95 -3.58
C ASP A 102 -28.09 18.47 -3.19
N HIS A 103 -28.16 17.55 -4.17
CA HIS A 103 -27.90 16.15 -3.92
C HIS A 103 -26.44 15.89 -3.54
N GLY A 104 -26.20 15.22 -2.42
CA GLY A 104 -24.85 14.90 -1.91
C GLY A 104 -24.17 16.05 -1.18
N MET A 105 -22.86 16.24 -1.41
CA MET A 105 -22.11 17.32 -0.74
C MET A 105 -22.47 18.68 -1.35
N PRO A 106 -22.92 19.66 -0.54
CA PRO A 106 -23.15 21.02 -1.01
C PRO A 106 -21.87 21.67 -1.57
N ASP A 107 -22.01 22.47 -2.63
CA ASP A 107 -20.86 23.08 -3.32
C ASP A 107 -20.04 24.02 -2.42
N HIS A 108 -20.70 24.75 -1.49
CA HIS A 108 -19.98 25.59 -0.54
C HIS A 108 -19.10 24.78 0.41
N VAL A 109 -19.55 23.59 0.85
CA VAL A 109 -18.77 22.67 1.68
C VAL A 109 -17.58 22.15 0.88
N ALA A 110 -17.80 21.69 -0.36
CA ALA A 110 -16.73 21.21 -1.22
C ALA A 110 -15.65 22.27 -1.46
N ARG A 111 -16.05 23.51 -1.79
CA ARG A 111 -15.14 24.65 -2.00
C ARG A 111 -14.32 24.99 -0.75
N ALA A 112 -14.96 25.02 0.40
CA ALA A 112 -14.26 25.30 1.67
C ALA A 112 -13.21 24.21 2.01
N LEU A 113 -13.55 22.92 1.79
CA LEU A 113 -12.61 21.82 1.99
C LEU A 113 -11.43 21.87 1.00
N VAL A 114 -11.65 22.32 -0.23
CA VAL A 114 -10.58 22.55 -1.21
C VAL A 114 -9.68 23.69 -0.76
N ALA A 115 -10.24 24.80 -0.30
CA ALA A 115 -9.49 25.93 0.22
C ALA A 115 -8.59 25.54 1.42
N GLN A 116 -9.08 24.65 2.27
CA GLN A 116 -8.34 24.09 3.41
C GLN A 116 -7.34 22.96 2.98
N LYS A 117 -7.19 22.66 1.70
CA LYS A 117 -6.36 21.57 1.16
C LYS A 117 -6.74 20.16 1.67
N LEU A 118 -7.94 20.00 2.22
CA LEU A 118 -8.49 18.73 2.68
C LEU A 118 -9.12 17.93 1.54
N LEU A 119 -9.55 18.60 0.48
CA LEU A 119 -10.12 17.99 -0.72
C LEU A 119 -9.33 18.46 -1.96
N ARG A 120 -9.17 17.57 -2.94
CA ARG A 120 -8.56 17.94 -4.22
C ARG A 120 -9.60 18.56 -5.15
N THR A 121 -9.19 19.57 -5.88
CA THR A 121 -10.01 20.15 -6.96
C THR A 121 -10.25 19.09 -8.04
N GLN A 122 -11.49 18.86 -8.41
CA GLN A 122 -11.82 18.04 -9.56
C GLN A 122 -11.51 18.84 -10.84
N LYS A 123 -10.86 18.18 -11.81
CA LYS A 123 -10.61 18.81 -13.11
C LYS A 123 -11.93 18.96 -13.87
N LYS A 124 -12.14 20.10 -14.55
CA LYS A 124 -13.35 20.38 -15.35
C LYS A 124 -13.65 19.34 -16.43
N SER A 125 -12.65 18.57 -16.85
CA SER A 125 -12.77 17.51 -17.87
C SER A 125 -13.16 16.14 -17.28
N GLU A 126 -13.26 16.01 -15.96
CA GLU A 126 -13.66 14.76 -15.33
C GLU A 126 -15.18 14.73 -15.12
N ASN A 127 -15.82 13.61 -15.42
CA ASN A 127 -17.23 13.38 -15.10
C ASN A 127 -17.48 13.68 -13.63
N LEU A 128 -18.59 14.34 -13.34
CA LEU A 128 -19.01 14.62 -11.96
C LEU A 128 -19.03 13.32 -11.14
N ARG A 129 -18.29 13.27 -10.04
CA ARG A 129 -18.14 12.07 -9.20
C ARG A 129 -18.10 12.42 -7.73
N PRO A 130 -18.53 11.52 -6.83
CA PRO A 130 -18.28 11.68 -5.40
C PRO A 130 -16.80 11.96 -5.13
N PRO A 131 -16.48 12.87 -4.18
CA PRO A 131 -15.10 13.34 -3.96
C PRO A 131 -14.17 12.21 -3.51
N HIS A 132 -14.70 11.18 -2.90
CA HIS A 132 -13.93 10.04 -2.40
C HIS A 132 -14.43 8.70 -2.95
N ALA A 133 -13.49 7.77 -3.12
CA ALA A 133 -13.86 6.38 -3.38
C ALA A 133 -14.56 5.77 -2.15
N PRO A 134 -15.49 4.83 -2.33
CA PRO A 134 -16.18 4.14 -1.22
C PRO A 134 -15.23 3.58 -0.17
N ALA A 135 -14.10 3.00 -0.58
CA ALA A 135 -13.07 2.49 0.33
C ALA A 135 -12.43 3.60 1.20
N THR A 136 -12.33 4.84 0.70
CA THR A 136 -11.83 5.97 1.47
C THR A 136 -12.84 6.40 2.53
N VAL A 137 -14.12 6.42 2.19
CA VAL A 137 -15.21 6.74 3.13
C VAL A 137 -15.26 5.67 4.23
N GLN A 138 -15.23 4.38 3.86
CA GLN A 138 -15.19 3.27 4.82
C GLN A 138 -13.98 3.37 5.76
N ARG A 139 -12.79 3.69 5.24
CA ARG A 139 -11.58 3.87 6.04
C ARG A 139 -11.73 5.03 7.03
N ARG A 140 -12.30 6.16 6.61
CA ARG A 140 -12.56 7.31 7.51
C ARG A 140 -13.54 6.99 8.62
N LEU A 141 -14.60 6.26 8.31
CA LEU A 141 -15.54 5.79 9.33
C LEU A 141 -14.86 4.81 10.31
N ALA A 142 -14.00 3.93 9.83
CA ALA A 142 -13.21 3.04 10.68
C ALA A 142 -12.21 3.80 11.56
N SER A 143 -11.54 4.82 11.01
CA SER A 143 -10.67 5.74 11.76
C SER A 143 -11.46 6.47 12.84
N TRP A 144 -12.64 7.01 12.51
CA TRP A 144 -13.52 7.69 13.45
C TRP A 144 -14.00 6.77 14.57
N SER A 145 -14.39 5.53 14.23
CA SER A 145 -14.73 4.49 15.21
C SER A 145 -13.55 4.13 16.12
N THR A 146 -12.33 4.07 15.58
CA THR A 146 -11.11 3.81 16.37
C THR A 146 -10.85 4.93 17.36
N LEU A 147 -11.00 6.19 16.95
CA LEU A 147 -10.85 7.36 17.83
C LEU A 147 -11.90 7.37 18.96
N HIS A 148 -13.14 6.92 18.68
CA HIS A 148 -14.15 6.75 19.76
C HIS A 148 -13.70 5.73 20.80
N ARG A 149 -13.24 4.55 20.34
CA ARG A 149 -12.77 3.51 21.26
C ARG A 149 -11.61 3.98 22.13
N TRP A 150 -10.66 4.72 21.56
CA TRP A 150 -9.55 5.26 22.33
C TRP A 150 -9.97 6.27 23.39
N ARG A 151 -11.04 7.00 23.12
CA ARG A 151 -11.68 7.90 24.12
C ARG A 151 -12.56 7.17 25.14
N GLY A 152 -12.66 5.83 25.05
CA GLY A 152 -13.56 5.05 25.88
C GLY A 152 -15.06 5.30 25.60
N LEU A 153 -15.37 5.79 24.40
CA LEU A 153 -16.73 6.08 23.98
C LEU A 153 -17.27 4.95 23.10
N THR A 154 -18.53 4.62 23.30
CA THR A 154 -19.27 3.78 22.35
C THR A 154 -19.80 4.70 21.24
N GLY A 155 -19.42 4.41 19.99
CA GLY A 155 -19.94 5.15 18.84
C GLY A 155 -20.96 4.33 18.05
N PRO A 156 -21.85 4.98 17.29
CA PRO A 156 -22.93 4.32 16.56
C PRO A 156 -22.48 3.71 15.22
N PHE A 157 -21.18 3.45 15.02
CA PHE A 157 -20.62 2.95 13.75
C PHE A 157 -21.10 1.55 13.39
N SER A 158 -21.52 0.76 14.37
CA SER A 158 -22.12 -0.58 14.22
C SER A 158 -23.65 -0.56 14.16
N ALA A 159 -24.30 0.61 14.25
CA ALA A 159 -25.75 0.73 14.13
C ALA A 159 -26.25 0.21 12.78
N ALA A 160 -27.42 -0.41 12.77
CA ALA A 160 -28.01 -1.03 11.58
C ALA A 160 -28.23 -0.01 10.46
N GLU A 161 -28.66 1.21 10.83
CA GLU A 161 -28.89 2.32 9.92
C GLU A 161 -27.60 2.77 9.22
N VAL A 162 -26.51 2.90 9.95
CA VAL A 162 -25.19 3.29 9.40
C VAL A 162 -24.67 2.23 8.43
N ARG A 163 -24.75 0.96 8.82
CA ARG A 163 -24.33 -0.17 7.95
C ARG A 163 -25.18 -0.26 6.68
N SER A 164 -26.48 -0.07 6.83
CA SER A 164 -27.43 -0.12 5.70
C SER A 164 -27.20 1.06 4.76
N ALA A 165 -27.12 2.29 5.30
CA ALA A 165 -26.83 3.48 4.51
C ALA A 165 -25.51 3.37 3.76
N MET A 166 -24.44 2.90 4.41
CA MET A 166 -23.13 2.72 3.76
C MET A 166 -23.20 1.70 2.62
N ARG A 167 -23.88 0.57 2.81
CA ARG A 167 -24.04 -0.47 1.77
C ARG A 167 -24.81 0.04 0.55
N LEU A 168 -25.90 0.77 0.77
CA LEU A 168 -26.72 1.35 -0.29
C LEU A 168 -25.97 2.47 -1.02
N ALA A 169 -25.34 3.38 -0.30
CA ALA A 169 -24.58 4.49 -0.86
C ALA A 169 -23.40 4.01 -1.74
N VAL A 170 -22.73 2.91 -1.38
CA VAL A 170 -21.69 2.30 -2.20
C VAL A 170 -22.22 1.81 -3.56
N ARG A 171 -23.44 1.26 -3.58
CA ARG A 171 -24.09 0.80 -4.83
C ARG A 171 -24.48 1.97 -5.73
N VAL A 172 -25.06 3.01 -5.14
CA VAL A 172 -25.55 4.19 -5.86
C VAL A 172 -24.41 5.05 -6.40
N ALA A 173 -23.31 5.18 -5.67
CA ALA A 173 -22.16 5.98 -6.09
C ALA A 173 -21.48 5.47 -7.38
N ASP A 174 -21.84 4.30 -7.86
CA ASP A 174 -21.36 3.64 -9.09
C ASP A 174 -19.87 3.91 -9.39
N ARG A 175 -19.06 3.76 -8.36
CA ARG A 175 -17.62 3.99 -8.47
C ARG A 175 -16.87 2.67 -8.40
N PRO A 176 -16.59 2.05 -9.55
CA PRO A 176 -15.87 0.78 -9.58
C PRO A 176 -14.50 0.91 -8.94
N ARG A 177 -14.03 -0.16 -8.29
CA ARG A 177 -12.69 -0.19 -7.71
C ARG A 177 -11.66 -0.06 -8.82
N THR A 178 -10.90 1.02 -8.81
CA THR A 178 -9.75 1.16 -9.72
C THR A 178 -8.60 0.32 -9.19
N ARG A 179 -8.01 -0.51 -10.06
CA ARG A 179 -6.80 -1.26 -9.73
C ARG A 179 -5.62 -0.29 -9.56
N LYS A 180 -4.75 -0.54 -8.59
CA LYS A 180 -3.52 0.25 -8.37
C LYS A 180 -2.53 0.13 -9.53
N SER A 181 -2.55 -0.98 -10.24
CA SER A 181 -1.90 -1.20 -11.53
C SER A 181 -2.99 -1.66 -12.49
N ARG A 182 -3.11 -1.04 -13.66
CA ARG A 182 -4.10 -1.43 -14.67
C ARG A 182 -3.73 -2.75 -15.30
N LYS A 183 -2.42 -2.92 -15.55
CA LYS A 183 -1.84 -4.16 -16.10
C LYS A 183 -0.93 -4.83 -15.07
N ALA A 184 -0.89 -6.14 -15.10
CA ALA A 184 0.03 -6.97 -14.36
C ALA A 184 1.40 -6.99 -15.05
N ILE A 185 2.49 -7.05 -14.29
CA ILE A 185 3.83 -7.28 -14.82
C ILE A 185 4.08 -8.79 -14.75
N THR A 186 3.63 -9.51 -15.77
CA THR A 186 3.89 -10.97 -15.97
C THR A 186 5.36 -11.22 -16.30
N ALA A 187 5.76 -12.49 -16.41
CA ALA A 187 7.13 -12.84 -16.76
C ALA A 187 7.57 -12.21 -18.10
N ASP A 188 6.73 -12.28 -19.13
CA ASP A 188 7.04 -11.69 -20.45
C ASP A 188 7.20 -10.16 -20.35
N CYS A 189 6.30 -9.50 -19.62
CA CYS A 189 6.40 -8.05 -19.37
C CYS A 189 7.68 -7.73 -18.59
N LEU A 190 8.02 -8.53 -17.57
CA LEU A 190 9.22 -8.37 -16.77
C LEU A 190 10.48 -8.50 -17.65
N GLU A 191 10.55 -9.47 -18.58
CA GLU A 191 11.67 -9.62 -19.50
C GLU A 191 11.88 -8.34 -20.35
N VAL A 192 10.79 -7.77 -20.86
CA VAL A 192 10.86 -6.51 -21.62
C VAL A 192 11.43 -5.37 -20.77
N LEU A 193 11.04 -5.28 -19.48
CA LEU A 193 11.62 -4.31 -18.57
C LEU A 193 13.09 -4.58 -18.26
N LEU A 194 13.49 -5.85 -18.09
CA LEU A 194 14.86 -6.24 -17.76
C LEU A 194 15.83 -5.92 -18.89
N ARG A 195 15.41 -6.01 -20.16
CA ARG A 195 16.22 -5.58 -21.33
C ARG A 195 16.59 -4.11 -21.23
N THR A 196 15.74 -3.25 -20.70
CA THR A 196 16.08 -1.83 -20.49
C THR A 196 17.15 -1.61 -19.43
N CYS A 197 17.52 -2.65 -18.67
CA CYS A 197 18.56 -2.61 -17.65
C CYS A 197 19.90 -3.24 -18.14
N GLU A 198 20.02 -3.60 -19.40
CA GLU A 198 21.24 -4.21 -19.96
C GLU A 198 22.31 -3.17 -20.30
N GLY A 199 21.89 -1.89 -20.33
CA GLY A 199 22.78 -0.78 -20.67
C GLY A 199 22.90 -0.54 -22.16
N ASP A 200 23.90 0.25 -22.54
CA ASP A 200 24.26 0.52 -23.92
C ASP A 200 25.26 -0.54 -24.40
N ASP A 201 25.18 -0.94 -25.66
CA ASP A 201 26.06 -1.93 -26.30
C ASP A 201 27.57 -1.61 -26.17
N MET A 202 27.90 -0.31 -26.02
CA MET A 202 29.27 0.18 -25.90
C MET A 202 29.80 0.23 -24.45
N CYS A 203 28.94 0.53 -23.48
CA CYS A 203 29.35 0.82 -22.09
C CYS A 203 28.82 -0.20 -21.08
N GLY A 204 27.87 -1.05 -21.46
CA GLY A 204 27.20 -1.95 -20.55
C GLY A 204 26.31 -1.24 -19.51
N PRO A 205 25.76 -1.98 -18.52
CA PRO A 205 24.85 -1.42 -17.54
C PRO A 205 25.57 -0.56 -16.50
N ASN A 206 25.07 0.65 -16.29
CA ASN A 206 25.54 1.53 -15.22
C ASN A 206 24.97 1.08 -13.84
N LEU A 207 25.43 1.72 -12.76
CA LEU A 207 25.02 1.36 -11.39
C LEU A 207 23.48 1.46 -11.17
N THR A 208 22.82 2.40 -11.86
CA THR A 208 21.35 2.53 -11.80
C THR A 208 20.67 1.34 -12.49
N ASP A 209 21.20 0.89 -13.63
CA ASP A 209 20.64 -0.24 -14.36
C ASP A 209 20.79 -1.55 -13.58
N ILE A 210 21.95 -1.76 -12.98
CA ILE A 210 22.21 -2.94 -12.11
C ILE A 210 21.26 -2.94 -10.92
N ARG A 211 21.08 -1.79 -10.26
CA ARG A 211 20.12 -1.65 -9.14
C ARG A 211 18.68 -1.95 -9.58
N ASP A 212 18.24 -1.31 -10.65
CA ASP A 212 16.86 -1.40 -11.11
C ASP A 212 16.53 -2.83 -11.56
N ARG A 213 17.49 -3.54 -12.20
CA ARG A 213 17.37 -4.96 -12.53
C ARG A 213 17.19 -5.82 -11.28
N ALA A 214 17.99 -5.60 -10.23
CA ALA A 214 17.87 -6.32 -8.98
C ALA A 214 16.53 -6.00 -8.27
N VAL A 215 16.09 -4.74 -8.25
CA VAL A 215 14.77 -4.32 -7.68
C VAL A 215 13.62 -5.03 -8.39
N LEU A 216 13.64 -5.13 -9.71
CA LEU A 216 12.58 -5.76 -10.50
C LEU A 216 12.54 -7.27 -10.25
N LEU A 217 13.69 -7.94 -10.31
CA LEU A 217 13.79 -9.39 -10.13
C LEU A 217 13.45 -9.80 -8.69
N VAL A 218 14.07 -9.19 -7.68
CA VAL A 218 13.76 -9.47 -6.28
C VAL A 218 12.30 -9.14 -5.99
N GLY A 219 11.81 -8.02 -6.51
CA GLY A 219 10.42 -7.61 -6.34
C GLY A 219 9.41 -8.61 -6.89
N PHE A 220 9.70 -9.23 -8.01
CA PHE A 220 8.84 -10.24 -8.65
C PHE A 220 9.01 -11.61 -7.99
N ALA A 221 10.24 -12.14 -7.97
CA ALA A 221 10.52 -13.51 -7.56
C ALA A 221 10.22 -13.79 -6.08
N SER A 222 10.31 -12.77 -5.23
CA SER A 222 9.88 -12.89 -3.83
C SER A 222 8.35 -12.90 -3.63
N GLY A 223 7.56 -13.16 -4.68
CA GLY A 223 6.10 -13.20 -4.62
C GLY A 223 5.43 -11.84 -4.82
N GLY A 224 6.10 -10.90 -5.46
CA GLY A 224 5.57 -9.55 -5.70
C GLY A 224 5.53 -8.71 -4.44
N ARG A 225 6.69 -8.42 -3.85
CA ARG A 225 6.80 -7.64 -2.61
C ARG A 225 6.14 -6.27 -2.69
N ARG A 226 5.62 -5.82 -1.55
CA ARG A 226 5.18 -4.43 -1.46
C ARG A 226 6.37 -3.50 -1.60
N ARG A 227 6.17 -2.37 -2.26
CA ARG A 227 7.23 -1.36 -2.47
C ARG A 227 7.92 -0.91 -1.17
N SER A 228 7.21 -0.92 -0.03
CA SER A 228 7.78 -0.61 1.28
C SER A 228 8.65 -1.74 1.84
N GLU A 229 8.33 -3.00 1.52
CA GLU A 229 9.13 -4.16 1.90
C GLU A 229 10.43 -4.18 1.10
N LEU A 230 10.37 -3.92 -0.22
CA LEU A 230 11.57 -3.80 -1.06
C LEU A 230 12.48 -2.65 -0.63
N SER A 231 11.92 -1.46 -0.40
CA SER A 231 12.71 -0.30 0.00
C SER A 231 13.28 -0.43 1.41
N GLY A 232 12.64 -1.22 2.27
CA GLY A 232 13.07 -1.48 3.64
C GLY A 232 13.97 -2.70 3.81
N LEU A 233 14.25 -3.47 2.74
CA LEU A 233 15.09 -4.66 2.81
C LEU A 233 16.51 -4.31 3.26
N ARG A 234 17.04 -5.05 4.24
CA ARG A 234 18.38 -4.86 4.80
C ARG A 234 19.28 -6.06 4.50
N VAL A 235 20.58 -5.82 4.39
CA VAL A 235 21.56 -6.88 4.11
C VAL A 235 21.49 -8.01 5.14
N GLY A 236 21.38 -7.71 6.42
CA GLY A 236 21.23 -8.73 7.48
C GLY A 236 19.94 -9.55 7.44
N GLN A 237 19.06 -9.31 6.47
CA GLN A 237 17.86 -10.13 6.21
C GLN A 237 18.08 -11.14 5.09
N ILE A 238 19.24 -11.13 4.43
CA ILE A 238 19.62 -12.05 3.36
C ILE A 238 20.47 -13.16 3.95
N THR A 239 20.07 -14.41 3.76
CA THR A 239 20.86 -15.59 4.03
C THR A 239 21.19 -16.23 2.69
N TRP A 240 22.49 -16.37 2.40
CA TRP A 240 22.94 -17.08 1.20
C TRP A 240 22.84 -18.57 1.49
N GLU A 241 22.14 -19.28 0.63
CA GLU A 241 21.91 -20.72 0.76
C GLU A 241 22.90 -21.50 -0.12
N GLU A 242 22.96 -22.81 0.08
CA GLU A 242 23.62 -23.71 -0.87
C GLU A 242 22.89 -23.66 -2.22
N PHE A 243 23.61 -24.06 -3.28
CA PHE A 243 23.02 -24.17 -4.61
C PHE A 243 21.92 -25.22 -4.62
N LEU A 244 20.81 -24.91 -5.27
CA LEU A 244 19.66 -25.79 -5.36
C LEU A 244 19.48 -26.29 -6.81
N PRO A 245 19.04 -27.54 -7.01
CA PRO A 245 18.76 -28.06 -8.35
C PRO A 245 17.61 -27.26 -9.01
N LEU A 246 17.73 -27.02 -10.32
CA LEU A 246 16.71 -26.36 -11.13
C LEU A 246 15.38 -27.13 -11.08
N ASP A 247 15.44 -28.44 -11.15
CA ASP A 247 14.31 -29.34 -10.96
C ASP A 247 14.43 -30.03 -9.59
N PRO A 248 13.54 -29.74 -8.62
CA PRO A 248 13.57 -30.38 -7.31
C PRO A 248 13.41 -31.90 -7.36
N SER A 249 12.84 -32.45 -8.43
CA SER A 249 12.67 -33.90 -8.63
C SER A 249 13.86 -34.57 -9.26
N ASP A 250 14.83 -33.81 -9.82
CA ASP A 250 16.07 -34.28 -10.42
C ASP A 250 17.28 -33.65 -9.73
N PRO A 251 17.94 -34.37 -8.79
CA PRO A 251 19.12 -33.86 -8.07
C PRO A 251 20.32 -33.60 -8.98
N ASP A 252 20.37 -34.23 -10.16
CA ASP A 252 21.43 -34.06 -11.14
C ASP A 252 21.19 -32.90 -12.12
N SER A 253 20.06 -32.20 -11.97
CA SER A 253 19.77 -31.00 -12.77
C SER A 253 20.75 -29.86 -12.44
N GLU A 254 20.81 -28.85 -13.31
CA GLU A 254 21.64 -27.65 -13.10
C GLU A 254 21.45 -27.04 -11.72
N LEU A 255 22.58 -26.80 -11.02
CA LEU A 255 22.57 -26.17 -9.70
C LEU A 255 22.51 -24.66 -9.85
N LEU A 256 21.51 -24.04 -9.24
CA LEU A 256 21.27 -22.61 -9.26
C LEU A 256 21.58 -21.96 -7.90
N PRO A 257 22.15 -20.74 -7.89
CA PRO A 257 22.38 -20.01 -6.67
C PRO A 257 21.06 -19.73 -5.95
N ALA A 258 21.06 -19.85 -4.62
CA ALA A 258 19.88 -19.66 -3.79
C ALA A 258 20.16 -18.67 -2.66
N ALA A 259 19.11 -17.99 -2.21
CA ALA A 259 19.13 -17.10 -1.05
C ALA A 259 17.76 -17.00 -0.40
N SER A 260 17.72 -16.98 0.92
CA SER A 260 16.51 -16.71 1.71
C SER A 260 16.45 -15.25 2.14
N LEU A 261 15.29 -14.65 1.97
CA LEU A 261 14.98 -13.32 2.49
C LEU A 261 14.11 -13.43 3.73
N ARG A 262 14.65 -13.06 4.89
CA ARG A 262 13.86 -12.94 6.11
C ARG A 262 13.05 -11.63 6.05
N LEU A 263 11.75 -11.77 5.93
CA LEU A 263 10.86 -10.61 5.89
C LEU A 263 10.68 -10.08 7.32
N GLY A 264 10.86 -8.77 7.50
CA GLY A 264 10.63 -8.12 8.77
C GLY A 264 9.16 -8.24 9.21
N ARG A 265 8.88 -7.94 10.49
CA ARG A 265 7.53 -7.94 11.08
C ARG A 265 6.54 -7.28 10.13
N THR A 266 5.62 -8.04 9.58
CA THR A 266 4.44 -7.48 8.95
C THR A 266 3.43 -7.13 10.06
N LYS A 267 2.57 -6.17 9.79
CA LYS A 267 1.63 -5.51 10.72
C LYS A 267 0.76 -6.44 11.59
N THR A 268 0.84 -7.75 11.40
CA THR A 268 -0.06 -8.76 11.98
C THR A 268 0.61 -10.10 12.25
N GLU A 269 1.93 -10.22 12.18
CA GLU A 269 2.65 -11.49 12.45
C GLU A 269 3.50 -11.36 13.69
N GLU A 270 3.32 -12.31 14.62
CA GLU A 270 4.32 -12.64 15.60
C GLU A 270 5.58 -13.13 14.88
N SER A 271 6.75 -12.89 15.44
CA SER A 271 8.03 -13.34 14.89
C SER A 271 8.09 -14.88 14.96
N SER A 272 7.52 -15.56 13.97
CA SER A 272 7.81 -16.96 13.72
C SER A 272 8.99 -17.03 12.76
N ASP A 273 9.86 -18.04 12.95
CA ASP A 273 11.02 -18.30 12.08
C ASP A 273 10.64 -18.59 10.61
N ASP A 274 9.37 -18.83 10.34
CA ASP A 274 8.79 -19.09 9.02
C ASP A 274 8.62 -17.86 8.10
N ASN A 275 9.10 -16.70 8.49
CA ASN A 275 8.94 -15.46 7.70
C ASN A 275 10.02 -15.29 6.61
N THR A 276 10.46 -16.39 6.00
CA THR A 276 11.43 -16.39 4.91
C THR A 276 10.78 -16.58 3.55
N VAL A 277 11.43 -16.07 2.52
CA VAL A 277 11.06 -16.24 1.10
C VAL A 277 12.30 -16.64 0.35
N LEU A 278 12.23 -17.75 -0.39
CA LEU A 278 13.34 -18.29 -1.17
C LEU A 278 13.44 -17.58 -2.52
N LEU A 279 14.65 -17.19 -2.88
CA LEU A 279 15.04 -16.72 -4.22
C LEU A 279 16.00 -17.73 -4.83
N ILE A 280 15.88 -17.98 -6.14
CA ILE A 280 16.72 -18.95 -6.88
C ILE A 280 17.17 -18.34 -8.20
N GLY A 281 18.38 -18.71 -8.64
CA GLY A 281 18.92 -18.45 -9.95
C GLY A 281 19.18 -16.96 -10.23
N ARG A 282 18.85 -16.51 -11.42
CA ARG A 282 19.15 -15.17 -11.93
C ARG A 282 18.71 -14.00 -11.02
N THR A 283 17.77 -14.23 -10.11
CA THR A 283 17.36 -13.22 -9.13
C THR A 283 18.47 -13.05 -8.08
N VAL A 284 19.06 -14.16 -7.66
CA VAL A 284 20.19 -14.18 -6.71
C VAL A 284 21.42 -13.56 -7.34
N ASP A 285 21.70 -13.89 -8.62
CA ASP A 285 22.81 -13.32 -9.36
C ASP A 285 22.68 -11.79 -9.51
N ALA A 286 21.48 -11.32 -9.83
CA ALA A 286 21.24 -9.89 -9.94
C ALA A 286 21.38 -9.17 -8.59
N LEU A 287 20.96 -9.82 -7.49
CA LEU A 287 21.11 -9.27 -6.14
C LEU A 287 22.59 -9.22 -5.73
N LYS A 288 23.36 -10.29 -5.97
CA LYS A 288 24.81 -10.33 -5.74
C LYS A 288 25.51 -9.27 -6.57
N LYS A 289 25.24 -9.21 -7.88
CA LYS A 289 25.83 -8.21 -8.78
C LYS A 289 25.56 -6.78 -8.33
N TRP A 290 24.36 -6.52 -7.80
CA TRP A 290 24.05 -5.20 -7.24
C TRP A 290 24.86 -4.90 -5.97
N LEU A 291 24.92 -5.83 -5.01
CA LEU A 291 25.67 -5.64 -3.77
C LEU A 291 27.16 -5.46 -4.04
N ASP A 292 27.72 -6.24 -4.95
CA ASP A 292 29.13 -6.17 -5.36
C ASP A 292 29.43 -4.83 -6.06
N ALA A 293 28.64 -4.43 -7.05
CA ALA A 293 28.84 -3.18 -7.78
C ALA A 293 28.65 -1.95 -6.90
N SER A 294 27.77 -2.02 -5.90
CA SER A 294 27.51 -0.93 -4.97
C SER A 294 28.39 -0.94 -3.71
N GLN A 295 29.15 -2.01 -3.47
CA GLN A 295 29.96 -2.23 -2.26
C GLN A 295 29.14 -2.10 -0.98
N ILE A 296 27.86 -2.52 -1.01
CA ILE A 296 26.97 -2.49 0.15
C ILE A 296 27.15 -3.77 0.95
N THR A 297 27.71 -3.64 2.15
CA THR A 297 27.96 -4.75 3.08
C THR A 297 27.00 -4.75 4.27
N ASP A 298 26.33 -3.63 4.56
CA ASP A 298 25.39 -3.49 5.66
C ASP A 298 24.23 -2.53 5.36
N GLY A 299 23.28 -2.45 6.26
CA GLY A 299 22.17 -1.49 6.19
C GLY A 299 21.17 -1.81 5.08
N ALA A 300 20.65 -0.78 4.40
CA ALA A 300 19.65 -0.94 3.35
C ALA A 300 20.26 -1.57 2.09
N VAL A 301 19.61 -2.61 1.55
CA VAL A 301 20.02 -3.28 0.29
C VAL A 301 19.87 -2.33 -0.88
N PHE A 302 18.70 -1.70 -1.04
CA PHE A 302 18.45 -0.80 -2.16
C PHE A 302 18.58 0.66 -1.69
N ARG A 303 19.62 1.33 -2.19
CA ARG A 303 19.93 2.72 -1.87
C ARG A 303 19.62 3.66 -3.03
N ALA A 304 19.43 4.94 -2.69
CA ALA A 304 19.23 5.99 -3.67
C ALA A 304 20.52 6.26 -4.46
N ILE A 305 20.39 6.54 -5.74
CA ILE A 305 21.45 7.03 -6.63
C ILE A 305 21.01 8.43 -7.09
N ASP A 306 21.91 9.40 -7.07
CA ASP A 306 21.64 10.75 -7.54
C ASP A 306 21.66 10.83 -9.09
N GLN A 307 21.39 12.02 -9.61
CA GLN A 307 21.36 12.27 -11.05
C GLN A 307 22.74 12.14 -11.74
N TRP A 308 23.80 12.18 -10.97
CA TRP A 308 25.18 12.02 -11.44
C TRP A 308 25.70 10.59 -11.31
N GLY A 309 24.86 9.64 -10.88
CA GLY A 309 25.22 8.23 -10.73
C GLY A 309 25.84 7.87 -9.39
N ASN A 310 25.93 8.79 -8.43
CA ASN A 310 26.57 8.54 -7.12
C ASN A 310 25.61 7.83 -6.16
N LEU A 311 26.07 6.76 -5.54
CA LEU A 311 25.35 6.03 -4.52
C LEU A 311 25.24 6.86 -3.23
N LYS A 312 24.03 6.91 -2.67
CA LYS A 312 23.76 7.55 -1.38
C LYS A 312 23.63 6.52 -0.27
N THR A 313 23.85 6.93 0.98
CA THR A 313 23.68 6.06 2.15
C THR A 313 22.20 5.79 2.47
N ARG A 314 21.28 6.67 2.08
CA ARG A 314 19.85 6.52 2.35
C ARG A 314 19.22 5.42 1.50
N ALA A 315 18.32 4.67 2.12
CA ALA A 315 17.48 3.69 1.44
C ALA A 315 16.62 4.33 0.33
N LEU A 316 16.23 3.54 -0.67
CA LEU A 316 15.15 3.91 -1.58
C LEU A 316 13.87 4.19 -0.77
N THR A 317 13.09 5.16 -1.24
CA THR A 317 11.73 5.33 -0.72
C THR A 317 10.76 4.36 -1.42
N PRO A 318 9.62 4.01 -0.81
CA PRO A 318 8.60 3.24 -1.50
C PRO A 318 8.11 3.90 -2.80
N GLN A 319 8.14 5.23 -2.86
CA GLN A 319 7.80 6.00 -4.06
C GLN A 319 8.85 5.83 -5.15
N SER A 320 10.14 5.76 -4.78
CA SER A 320 11.24 5.53 -5.73
C SER A 320 11.13 4.16 -6.39
N VAL A 321 10.73 3.10 -5.66
CA VAL A 321 10.49 1.78 -6.27
C VAL A 321 9.40 1.87 -7.36
N ASN A 322 8.32 2.62 -7.10
CA ASN A 322 7.29 2.81 -8.12
C ASN A 322 7.77 3.66 -9.30
N ALA A 323 8.62 4.66 -9.06
CA ALA A 323 9.23 5.47 -10.11
C ALA A 323 10.17 4.64 -11.00
N ILE A 324 10.94 3.72 -10.42
CA ILE A 324 11.76 2.76 -11.16
C ILE A 324 10.91 1.95 -12.14
N VAL A 325 9.84 1.31 -11.66
CA VAL A 325 8.94 0.53 -12.51
C VAL A 325 8.42 1.38 -13.67
N LYS A 326 7.91 2.59 -13.38
CA LYS A 326 7.38 3.49 -14.42
C LYS A 326 8.44 3.96 -15.42
N LYS A 327 9.65 4.25 -14.94
CA LYS A 327 10.78 4.62 -15.80
C LYS A 327 11.13 3.49 -16.76
N ARG A 328 11.24 2.25 -16.25
CA ARG A 328 11.56 1.08 -17.07
C ARG A 328 10.44 0.75 -18.07
N CYS A 329 9.17 0.95 -17.68
CA CYS A 329 8.05 0.85 -18.64
C CYS A 329 8.18 1.88 -19.78
N ALA A 330 8.49 3.15 -19.45
CA ALA A 330 8.67 4.18 -20.48
C ALA A 330 9.83 3.86 -21.43
N LEU A 331 10.97 3.39 -20.89
CA LEU A 331 12.13 2.98 -21.70
C LEU A 331 11.83 1.76 -22.59
N ALA A 332 10.93 0.88 -22.14
CA ALA A 332 10.46 -0.29 -22.88
C ALA A 332 9.36 0.05 -23.92
N GLY A 333 8.99 1.32 -24.09
CA GLY A 333 7.91 1.74 -25.00
C GLY A 333 6.50 1.42 -24.49
N LEU A 334 6.34 1.08 -23.20
CA LEU A 334 5.06 0.81 -22.56
C LEU A 334 4.51 2.08 -21.89
N ASP A 335 3.16 2.23 -21.86
CA ASP A 335 2.56 3.37 -21.14
C ASP A 335 2.77 3.24 -19.62
N PRO A 336 3.53 4.15 -18.98
CA PRO A 336 3.79 4.10 -17.54
C PRO A 336 2.54 4.28 -16.67
N GLN A 337 1.41 4.74 -17.24
CA GLN A 337 0.16 4.92 -16.50
C GLN A 337 -0.56 3.58 -16.27
N ASP A 338 -0.28 2.59 -17.09
CA ASP A 338 -0.85 1.24 -16.95
C ASP A 338 -0.16 0.42 -15.87
N PHE A 339 1.07 0.79 -15.48
CA PHE A 339 1.92 0.00 -14.58
C PHE A 339 2.25 0.73 -13.28
N SER A 340 2.49 -0.05 -12.26
CA SER A 340 3.01 0.41 -10.96
C SER A 340 3.78 -0.71 -10.28
N ALA A 341 4.49 -0.41 -9.18
CA ALA A 341 5.15 -1.43 -8.38
C ALA A 341 4.18 -2.53 -7.87
N HIS A 342 2.88 -2.23 -7.74
CA HIS A 342 1.87 -3.23 -7.42
C HIS A 342 1.65 -4.23 -8.57
N GLY A 343 1.99 -3.84 -9.80
CA GLY A 343 1.99 -4.72 -10.98
C GLY A 343 2.90 -5.93 -10.85
N LEU A 344 4.02 -5.82 -10.12
CA LEU A 344 4.90 -6.97 -9.80
C LEU A 344 4.15 -8.02 -8.99
N ARG A 345 3.34 -7.58 -8.00
CA ARG A 345 2.59 -8.48 -7.12
C ARG A 345 1.40 -9.14 -7.84
N SER A 346 0.64 -8.36 -8.60
CA SER A 346 -0.42 -8.93 -9.44
C SER A 346 0.15 -9.82 -10.53
N GLY A 347 1.31 -9.44 -11.10
CA GLY A 347 1.99 -10.19 -12.15
C GLY A 347 2.51 -11.54 -11.68
N PHE A 348 3.12 -11.61 -10.50
CA PHE A 348 3.55 -12.88 -9.90
C PHE A 348 2.39 -13.87 -9.77
N LEU A 349 1.25 -13.43 -9.19
CA LEU A 349 0.08 -14.31 -9.05
C LEU A 349 -0.58 -14.67 -10.38
N THR A 350 -0.60 -13.73 -11.33
CA THR A 350 -1.07 -13.99 -12.68
C THR A 350 -0.19 -15.00 -13.39
N GLU A 351 1.13 -14.89 -13.24
CA GLU A 351 2.11 -15.82 -13.81
C GLU A 351 2.03 -17.20 -13.16
N ALA A 352 1.88 -17.26 -11.83
CA ALA A 352 1.66 -18.52 -11.12
C ALA A 352 0.42 -19.25 -11.66
N ALA A 353 -0.67 -18.51 -11.89
CA ALA A 353 -1.88 -19.07 -12.50
C ALA A 353 -1.67 -19.50 -13.95
N ASN A 354 -0.87 -18.75 -14.73
CA ASN A 354 -0.55 -19.11 -16.12
C ASN A 354 0.27 -20.39 -16.23
N ARG A 355 1.06 -20.69 -15.19
CA ARG A 355 1.91 -21.89 -15.09
C ARG A 355 1.26 -23.02 -14.30
N ASP A 356 -0.04 -22.90 -14.00
CA ASP A 356 -0.81 -23.89 -13.23
C ASP A 356 -0.21 -24.21 -11.84
N ILE A 357 0.56 -23.26 -11.26
CA ILE A 357 1.08 -23.39 -9.90
C ILE A 357 -0.10 -23.35 -8.92
N PRO A 358 -0.19 -24.27 -7.95
CA PRO A 358 -1.24 -24.24 -6.93
C PRO A 358 -1.30 -22.89 -6.21
N ILE A 359 -2.52 -22.37 -6.01
CA ILE A 359 -2.71 -21.06 -5.38
C ILE A 359 -2.11 -21.00 -3.97
N GLN A 360 -2.09 -22.12 -3.25
CA GLN A 360 -1.50 -22.24 -1.92
C GLN A 360 0.01 -21.95 -1.95
N ASP A 361 0.73 -22.53 -2.90
CA ASP A 361 2.18 -22.36 -3.08
C ASP A 361 2.50 -20.92 -3.47
N ALA A 362 1.72 -20.36 -4.41
CA ALA A 362 1.86 -18.95 -4.79
C ALA A 362 1.53 -18.00 -3.62
N MET A 363 0.60 -18.38 -2.73
CA MET A 363 0.29 -17.61 -1.52
C MET A 363 1.41 -17.71 -0.47
N LEU A 364 2.07 -18.84 -0.33
CA LEU A 364 3.26 -19.00 0.54
C LEU A 364 4.36 -18.04 0.10
N GLN A 365 4.74 -18.04 -1.19
CA GLN A 365 5.76 -17.16 -1.72
C GLN A 365 5.36 -15.68 -1.66
N SER A 366 4.12 -15.34 -1.99
CA SER A 366 3.64 -13.96 -2.01
C SER A 366 3.17 -13.41 -0.68
N ARG A 367 3.04 -14.28 0.33
CA ARG A 367 2.51 -13.94 1.67
C ARG A 367 1.14 -13.27 1.59
N HIS A 368 0.23 -13.81 0.78
CA HIS A 368 -1.16 -13.39 0.78
C HIS A 368 -1.92 -14.14 1.87
N ARG A 369 -2.59 -13.40 2.76
CA ARG A 369 -3.44 -13.99 3.82
C ARG A 369 -4.86 -14.29 3.37
N SER A 370 -5.34 -13.55 2.39
CA SER A 370 -6.72 -13.68 1.89
C SER A 370 -6.73 -14.47 0.60
N LEU A 371 -7.28 -15.68 0.67
CA LEU A 371 -7.54 -16.51 -0.51
C LEU A 371 -8.39 -15.74 -1.54
N ALA A 372 -9.40 -14.98 -1.10
CA ALA A 372 -10.24 -14.17 -1.99
C ALA A 372 -9.44 -13.12 -2.79
N GLN A 373 -8.41 -12.51 -2.17
CA GLN A 373 -7.53 -11.59 -2.89
C GLN A 373 -6.64 -12.32 -3.90
N ALA A 374 -6.01 -13.42 -3.52
CA ALA A 374 -5.17 -14.21 -4.42
C ALA A 374 -6.01 -14.77 -5.58
N SER A 375 -7.18 -15.34 -5.29
CA SER A 375 -8.09 -15.89 -6.30
C SER A 375 -8.55 -14.86 -7.33
N SER A 376 -8.65 -13.57 -6.97
CA SER A 376 -9.02 -12.53 -7.94
C SER A 376 -8.02 -12.40 -9.08
N TYR A 377 -6.71 -12.60 -8.80
CA TYR A 377 -5.66 -12.59 -9.83
C TYR A 377 -5.64 -13.87 -10.65
N TYR A 378 -5.87 -15.02 -10.01
CA TYR A 378 -6.01 -16.30 -10.69
C TYR A 378 -7.22 -16.33 -11.61
N SER A 379 -8.33 -15.75 -11.20
CA SER A 379 -9.56 -15.71 -12.00
C SER A 379 -9.40 -14.90 -13.29
N ASP A 380 -8.63 -13.82 -13.24
CA ASP A 380 -8.35 -13.00 -14.42
C ASP A 380 -7.44 -13.71 -15.44
N ALA A 381 -6.37 -14.36 -14.96
CA ALA A 381 -5.43 -15.11 -15.79
C ALA A 381 -6.09 -16.31 -16.47
N GLY A 382 -6.91 -17.05 -15.73
CA GLY A 382 -7.57 -18.27 -16.21
C GLY A 382 -8.84 -18.05 -17.03
N ARG A 383 -9.26 -16.80 -17.28
CA ARG A 383 -10.56 -16.54 -17.91
C ARG A 383 -10.69 -17.16 -19.30
N SER A 384 -9.67 -17.09 -20.12
CA SER A 384 -9.60 -17.70 -21.46
C SER A 384 -9.33 -19.22 -21.44
N ARG A 385 -8.80 -19.75 -20.33
CA ARG A 385 -8.43 -21.17 -20.16
C ARG A 385 -9.45 -21.98 -19.37
N ARG A 386 -10.56 -21.37 -18.91
CA ARG A 386 -11.55 -22.06 -18.08
C ARG A 386 -12.13 -23.27 -18.79
N ARG A 387 -11.78 -24.45 -18.31
CA ARG A 387 -12.34 -25.74 -18.78
C ARG A 387 -13.86 -25.76 -18.64
N SER A 388 -14.40 -25.16 -17.56
CA SER A 388 -15.84 -25.02 -17.34
C SER A 388 -16.58 -24.21 -18.41
N ALA A 389 -15.91 -23.25 -19.08
CA ALA A 389 -16.50 -22.52 -20.19
C ALA A 389 -16.55 -23.34 -21.50
N ARG A 390 -15.90 -24.49 -21.54
CA ARG A 390 -15.77 -25.40 -22.69
C ARG A 390 -16.52 -26.73 -22.50
N MET A 391 -17.43 -26.78 -21.51
CA MET A 391 -18.16 -28.02 -21.20
C MET A 391 -19.13 -28.44 -22.31
N LEU A 392 -19.46 -27.53 -23.22
CA LEU A 392 -20.38 -27.78 -24.36
C LEU A 392 -19.68 -27.58 -25.73
N GLY A 393 -18.32 -27.44 -25.76
CA GLY A 393 -17.55 -27.26 -26.99
C GLY A 393 -16.58 -28.39 -27.23
#